data_072f96fdd46e1884ef0ef9ff0bb25b7a
#
_entry.id   072f96fdd46e1884ef0ef9ff0bb25b7a
#
_cell.length_a   1.000
_cell.length_b   1.000
_cell.length_c   1.000
_cell.angle_alpha   90.00
_cell.angle_beta   90.00
_cell.angle_gamma   90.00
#
_symmetry.space_group_name_H-M   'P 1'
#
loop_
_entity.id
_entity.type
_entity.pdbx_description
1 polymer ?
#
loop_
_entity_poly.entity_id
_entity_poly.type
_entity_poly.pdbx_seq_one_letter_code
_entity_poly.pdbx_strand_id
1 'polypeptide(L)'
;MSPGPVRVSVFGKTDLGQSREHNEDTFLVADLSASNVSLQPDVRDHAVGPKGSLFLVADGMGGAVAGELASQMATEVIFTHLSTVWATDRETSQDRFAYRMKEAVELANHRIYEYAREHPELRGMGTTATVAGVLVDGLWLAQIGDSRAYLARGGEIIQLTKDQSLMQRLVDAGELTQEEADQSERRNIILQALGPDPRVKVDLTHQPLRQGDTLVICSDGLSGQVRREEIGELIASHPALPDLCTALIDLANGRGGPDNITVVAARFEGDGLPGSQGAGGVGYQVYRVPDTAAPTAERPVPPDPPADPPSADAASEPPAPPPPPSGGSSGHAGSGIRPLLVALGLGLLAILLLYAATR
;
A
#
# COMPACT_ATOMS: atom_id res chain seq x y z
N MET A 1 26.14 -22.95 -0.68
CA MET A 1 24.72 -23.30 -0.35
C MET A 1 23.94 -22.02 -0.54
N SER A 2 22.87 -22.04 -1.32
CA SER A 2 21.96 -20.88 -1.36
C SER A 2 21.36 -20.69 0.04
N PRO A 3 21.24 -19.46 0.55
CA PRO A 3 20.57 -19.21 1.82
C PRO A 3 19.15 -19.78 1.75
N GLY A 4 18.67 -20.37 2.85
CA GLY A 4 17.30 -20.86 2.95
C GLY A 4 16.29 -19.72 2.82
N PRO A 5 14.98 -20.03 2.68
CA PRO A 5 13.96 -19.01 2.55
C PRO A 5 13.79 -18.22 3.86
N VAL A 6 13.51 -16.92 3.73
CA VAL A 6 12.98 -16.12 4.84
C VAL A 6 11.54 -16.56 5.09
N ARG A 7 11.21 -16.82 6.34
CA ARG A 7 9.86 -17.18 6.79
C ARG A 7 9.27 -16.02 7.58
N VAL A 8 7.99 -15.76 7.37
CA VAL A 8 7.25 -14.77 8.12
C VAL A 8 6.01 -15.39 8.74
N SER A 9 5.83 -15.14 10.03
CA SER A 9 4.57 -15.32 10.73
C SER A 9 3.95 -13.95 10.92
N VAL A 10 2.69 -13.76 10.54
CA VAL A 10 2.03 -12.45 10.62
C VAL A 10 0.60 -12.57 11.10
N PHE A 11 0.16 -11.60 11.91
CA PHE A 11 -1.22 -11.47 12.36
C PHE A 11 -1.59 -10.00 12.45
N GLY A 12 -2.83 -9.67 12.06
CA GLY A 12 -3.40 -8.34 12.17
C GLY A 12 -4.71 -8.35 12.95
N LYS A 13 -4.97 -7.30 13.70
CA LYS A 13 -6.22 -7.10 14.44
C LYS A 13 -6.56 -5.62 14.48
N THR A 14 -7.84 -5.32 14.33
CA THR A 14 -8.41 -3.99 14.52
C THR A 14 -9.50 -4.02 15.57
N ASP A 15 -9.70 -2.92 16.28
CA ASP A 15 -10.71 -2.74 17.31
C ASP A 15 -11.31 -1.34 17.22
N LEU A 16 -12.57 -1.23 17.54
CA LEU A 16 -13.32 0.03 17.49
C LEU A 16 -12.82 1.08 18.49
N GLY A 17 -12.15 0.63 19.54
CA GLY A 17 -11.88 1.46 20.71
C GLY A 17 -13.09 1.58 21.62
N GLN A 18 -13.03 2.51 22.58
CA GLN A 18 -14.11 2.70 23.57
C GLN A 18 -14.96 3.95 23.31
N SER A 19 -14.54 4.81 22.37
CA SER A 19 -15.15 6.13 22.15
C SER A 19 -15.72 6.33 20.76
N ARG A 20 -15.36 5.48 19.79
CA ARG A 20 -15.81 5.58 18.40
C ARG A 20 -17.03 4.69 18.15
N GLU A 21 -17.91 5.11 17.24
CA GLU A 21 -19.07 4.33 16.78
C GLU A 21 -18.78 3.57 15.47
N HIS A 22 -17.77 4.01 14.73
CA HIS A 22 -17.33 3.42 13.45
C HIS A 22 -15.83 3.17 13.47
N ASN A 23 -15.39 2.19 12.69
CA ASN A 23 -13.98 1.89 12.52
C ASN A 23 -13.52 2.43 11.16
N GLU A 24 -12.71 3.50 11.19
CA GLU A 24 -12.14 4.13 10.01
C GLU A 24 -10.77 3.53 9.66
N ASP A 25 -10.21 2.67 10.52
CA ASP A 25 -8.96 1.96 10.26
C ASP A 25 -9.17 0.78 9.32
N THR A 26 -8.19 0.55 8.46
CA THR A 26 -8.09 -0.64 7.61
C THR A 26 -6.67 -1.20 7.65
N PHE A 27 -6.53 -2.52 7.63
CA PHE A 27 -5.24 -3.17 7.50
C PHE A 27 -5.24 -4.26 6.44
N LEU A 28 -4.05 -4.60 5.96
CA LEU A 28 -3.82 -5.65 4.95
C LEU A 28 -2.63 -6.51 5.34
N VAL A 29 -2.79 -7.82 5.10
CA VAL A 29 -1.71 -8.83 5.11
C VAL A 29 -1.78 -9.62 3.82
N ALA A 30 -0.72 -9.62 3.01
CA ALA A 30 -0.69 -10.29 1.72
C ALA A 30 0.65 -10.95 1.41
N ASP A 31 0.59 -12.13 0.77
CA ASP A 31 1.72 -12.74 0.06
C ASP A 31 1.60 -12.39 -1.44
N LEU A 32 2.49 -11.52 -1.93
CA LEU A 32 2.46 -11.06 -3.32
C LEU A 32 2.94 -12.14 -4.32
N SER A 33 3.48 -13.25 -3.82
CA SER A 33 3.94 -14.37 -4.64
C SER A 33 2.87 -15.46 -4.82
N ALA A 34 1.89 -15.50 -3.92
CA ALA A 34 0.79 -16.45 -3.99
C ALA A 34 -0.30 -15.94 -4.93
N SER A 35 -0.87 -16.83 -5.74
CA SER A 35 -2.02 -16.50 -6.59
C SER A 35 -3.30 -16.25 -5.78
N ASN A 36 -3.29 -16.56 -4.50
CA ASN A 36 -4.43 -16.46 -3.60
C ASN A 36 -4.12 -15.47 -2.48
N VAL A 37 -4.61 -14.26 -2.63
CA VAL A 37 -4.46 -13.21 -1.65
C VAL A 37 -5.66 -13.24 -0.72
N SER A 38 -5.51 -13.87 0.39
CA SER A 38 -6.52 -13.85 1.44
C SER A 38 -6.27 -12.65 2.36
N LEU A 39 -7.20 -11.75 2.41
CA LEU A 39 -7.24 -10.56 3.28
C LEU A 39 -7.72 -10.90 4.71
N GLN A 40 -7.79 -12.17 5.07
CA GLN A 40 -8.35 -12.61 6.35
C GLN A 40 -7.33 -12.42 7.50
N PRO A 41 -7.78 -12.03 8.70
CA PRO A 41 -6.92 -11.70 9.84
C PRO A 41 -6.33 -12.93 10.57
N ASP A 42 -6.24 -14.08 9.92
CA ASP A 42 -5.70 -15.30 10.52
C ASP A 42 -4.16 -15.25 10.55
N VAL A 43 -3.57 -15.96 11.53
CA VAL A 43 -2.11 -16.18 11.59
C VAL A 43 -1.65 -16.80 10.27
N ARG A 44 -0.66 -16.16 9.64
CA ARG A 44 -0.12 -16.61 8.38
C ARG A 44 1.35 -16.86 8.49
N ASP A 45 1.69 -18.14 8.36
CA ASP A 45 3.04 -18.61 8.27
C ASP A 45 3.34 -18.94 6.81
N HIS A 46 4.25 -18.20 6.20
CA HIS A 46 4.65 -18.47 4.82
C HIS A 46 6.14 -18.16 4.60
N ALA A 47 6.71 -18.73 3.56
CA ALA A 47 8.02 -18.33 3.08
C ALA A 47 7.87 -17.09 2.17
N VAL A 48 8.71 -16.09 2.37
CA VAL A 48 8.75 -14.92 1.48
C VAL A 48 9.14 -15.39 0.08
N GLY A 49 8.21 -15.27 -0.83
CA GLY A 49 8.39 -15.68 -2.23
C GLY A 49 9.08 -14.62 -3.08
N PRO A 50 9.25 -14.87 -4.40
CA PRO A 50 10.01 -14.00 -5.30
C PRO A 50 9.38 -12.62 -5.53
N LYS A 51 8.11 -12.44 -5.19
CA LYS A 51 7.42 -11.14 -5.27
C LYS A 51 7.24 -10.48 -3.90
N GLY A 52 7.64 -11.18 -2.82
CA GLY A 52 7.63 -10.63 -1.48
C GLY A 52 6.28 -10.72 -0.76
N SER A 53 6.23 -10.07 0.39
CA SER A 53 5.03 -9.97 1.24
C SER A 53 4.74 -8.51 1.55
N LEU A 54 3.46 -8.19 1.81
CA LEU A 54 2.97 -6.84 2.03
C LEU A 54 2.12 -6.79 3.30
N PHE A 55 2.40 -5.82 4.16
CA PHE A 55 1.61 -5.50 5.35
C PHE A 55 1.31 -4.01 5.34
N LEU A 56 0.10 -3.63 5.72
CA LEU A 56 -0.33 -2.24 5.67
C LEU A 56 -1.29 -1.94 6.82
N VAL A 57 -1.17 -0.74 7.37
CA VAL A 57 -2.16 -0.08 8.23
C VAL A 57 -2.48 1.27 7.63
N ALA A 58 -3.76 1.58 7.52
CA ALA A 58 -4.31 2.83 7.04
C ALA A 58 -5.36 3.33 8.04
N ASP A 59 -5.15 4.51 8.58
CA ASP A 59 -6.02 5.19 9.55
C ASP A 59 -6.80 6.28 8.83
N GLY A 60 -8.11 6.11 8.75
CA GLY A 60 -9.00 6.97 7.98
C GLY A 60 -9.40 8.23 8.73
N MET A 61 -9.51 9.34 8.02
CA MET A 61 -9.92 10.63 8.56
C MET A 61 -10.92 11.36 7.65
N GLY A 62 -11.70 12.26 8.23
CA GLY A 62 -12.72 13.05 7.50
C GLY A 62 -14.15 12.76 7.91
N GLY A 63 -14.34 12.01 9.01
CA GLY A 63 -15.62 11.55 9.55
C GLY A 63 -15.99 10.16 9.05
N ALA A 64 -16.87 9.49 9.80
CA ALA A 64 -17.11 8.04 9.76
C ALA A 64 -17.17 7.42 8.36
N VAL A 65 -17.97 7.97 7.44
CA VAL A 65 -18.09 7.43 6.08
C VAL A 65 -16.88 7.77 5.20
N ALA A 66 -16.36 8.98 5.35
CA ALA A 66 -15.28 9.47 4.50
C ALA A 66 -13.92 8.84 4.87
N GLY A 67 -13.64 8.68 6.17
CA GLY A 67 -12.43 8.05 6.67
C GLY A 67 -12.39 6.56 6.35
N GLU A 68 -13.46 5.83 6.63
CA GLU A 68 -13.58 4.40 6.31
C GLU A 68 -13.35 4.15 4.81
N LEU A 69 -14.01 4.92 3.95
CA LEU A 69 -13.84 4.78 2.51
C LEU A 69 -12.41 5.11 2.06
N ALA A 70 -11.78 6.13 2.64
CA ALA A 70 -10.42 6.52 2.28
C ALA A 70 -9.40 5.43 2.63
N SER A 71 -9.47 4.85 3.84
CA SER A 71 -8.58 3.78 4.28
C SER A 71 -8.77 2.49 3.47
N GLN A 72 -10.01 2.14 3.14
CA GLN A 72 -10.33 1.02 2.25
C GLN A 72 -9.79 1.24 0.83
N MET A 73 -10.03 2.42 0.23
CA MET A 73 -9.50 2.76 -1.10
C MET A 73 -7.97 2.74 -1.14
N ALA A 74 -7.30 3.29 -0.12
CA ALA A 74 -5.85 3.25 -0.05
C ALA A 74 -5.33 1.81 -0.05
N THR A 75 -5.89 0.98 0.80
CA THR A 75 -5.52 -0.43 0.94
C THR A 75 -5.75 -1.20 -0.36
N GLU A 76 -6.91 -1.03 -0.99
CA GLU A 76 -7.26 -1.70 -2.25
C GLU A 76 -6.35 -1.26 -3.41
N VAL A 77 -6.11 0.03 -3.57
CA VAL A 77 -5.28 0.56 -4.67
C VAL A 77 -3.83 0.11 -4.52
N ILE A 78 -3.25 0.24 -3.32
CA ILE A 78 -1.87 -0.18 -3.05
C ILE A 78 -1.72 -1.68 -3.31
N PHE A 79 -2.63 -2.48 -2.78
CA PHE A 79 -2.61 -3.93 -2.98
C PHE A 79 -2.78 -4.30 -4.45
N THR A 80 -3.78 -3.76 -5.14
CA THR A 80 -4.05 -4.05 -6.55
C THR A 80 -2.85 -3.68 -7.43
N HIS A 81 -2.23 -2.52 -7.21
CA HIS A 81 -1.04 -2.12 -7.95
C HIS A 81 0.12 -3.11 -7.77
N LEU A 82 0.40 -3.51 -6.54
CA LEU A 82 1.49 -4.45 -6.27
C LEU A 82 1.17 -5.88 -6.71
N SER A 83 -0.06 -6.36 -6.57
CA SER A 83 -0.46 -7.69 -7.01
C SER A 83 -0.64 -7.83 -8.53
N THR A 84 -0.71 -6.73 -9.27
CA THR A 84 -0.84 -6.75 -10.73
C THR A 84 0.40 -6.22 -11.44
N VAL A 85 0.82 -4.99 -11.15
CA VAL A 85 1.94 -4.33 -11.85
C VAL A 85 3.28 -4.90 -11.38
N TRP A 86 3.55 -4.93 -10.05
CA TRP A 86 4.78 -5.53 -9.53
C TRP A 86 4.82 -7.04 -9.76
N ALA A 87 3.71 -7.75 -9.58
CA ALA A 87 3.66 -9.20 -9.80
C ALA A 87 4.07 -9.60 -11.21
N THR A 88 3.77 -8.76 -12.22
CA THR A 88 4.12 -8.99 -13.63
C THR A 88 5.43 -8.31 -14.08
N ASP A 89 6.04 -7.52 -13.22
CA ASP A 89 7.32 -6.86 -13.52
C ASP A 89 8.41 -7.91 -13.80
N ARG A 90 9.13 -7.76 -14.90
CA ARG A 90 10.21 -8.69 -15.29
C ARG A 90 11.45 -8.53 -14.42
N GLU A 91 11.69 -7.30 -13.98
CA GLU A 91 12.77 -6.97 -13.06
C GLU A 91 12.28 -7.12 -11.64
N THR A 92 12.90 -8.01 -10.86
CA THR A 92 12.55 -8.30 -9.46
C THR A 92 13.63 -7.82 -8.49
N SER A 93 14.34 -6.74 -8.84
CA SER A 93 15.31 -6.13 -7.94
C SER A 93 14.64 -5.45 -6.75
N GLN A 94 15.39 -5.30 -5.68
CA GLN A 94 14.96 -4.60 -4.47
C GLN A 94 14.64 -3.13 -4.75
N ASP A 95 15.44 -2.47 -5.59
CA ASP A 95 15.22 -1.09 -6.02
C ASP A 95 13.90 -0.93 -6.78
N ARG A 96 13.59 -1.88 -7.67
CA ARG A 96 12.33 -1.91 -8.41
C ARG A 96 11.15 -2.14 -7.48
N PHE A 97 11.27 -3.01 -6.48
CA PHE A 97 10.23 -3.24 -5.48
C PHE A 97 9.94 -1.97 -4.69
N ALA A 98 10.99 -1.30 -4.18
CA ALA A 98 10.88 -0.03 -3.48
C ALA A 98 10.22 1.06 -4.34
N TYR A 99 10.59 1.14 -5.62
CA TYR A 99 9.96 2.04 -6.59
C TYR A 99 8.45 1.75 -6.72
N ARG A 100 8.07 0.49 -6.89
CA ARG A 100 6.67 0.08 -7.04
C ARG A 100 5.84 0.32 -5.77
N MET A 101 6.44 0.14 -4.59
CA MET A 101 5.78 0.50 -3.33
C MET A 101 5.47 2.01 -3.26
N LYS A 102 6.46 2.85 -3.58
CA LYS A 102 6.26 4.30 -3.61
C LYS A 102 5.19 4.70 -4.64
N GLU A 103 5.27 4.17 -5.86
CA GLU A 103 4.31 4.41 -6.94
C GLU A 103 2.89 4.00 -6.53
N ALA A 104 2.72 2.86 -5.84
CA ALA A 104 1.42 2.40 -5.36
C ALA A 104 0.78 3.37 -4.36
N VAL A 105 1.57 3.91 -3.42
CA VAL A 105 1.10 4.91 -2.44
C VAL A 105 0.75 6.24 -3.12
N GLU A 106 1.56 6.70 -4.07
CA GLU A 106 1.28 7.91 -4.86
C GLU A 106 0.01 7.73 -5.72
N LEU A 107 -0.21 6.55 -6.29
CA LEU A 107 -1.44 6.22 -7.02
C LEU A 107 -2.67 6.21 -6.11
N ALA A 108 -2.55 5.65 -4.91
CA ALA A 108 -3.63 5.66 -3.93
C ALA A 108 -4.02 7.11 -3.57
N ASN A 109 -3.03 7.98 -3.32
CA ASN A 109 -3.30 9.40 -3.11
C ASN A 109 -4.08 10.03 -4.26
N HIS A 110 -3.63 9.81 -5.48
CA HIS A 110 -4.29 10.36 -6.66
C HIS A 110 -5.74 9.88 -6.78
N ARG A 111 -6.02 8.59 -6.53
CA ARG A 111 -7.37 8.03 -6.59
C ARG A 111 -8.30 8.60 -5.53
N ILE A 112 -7.85 8.71 -4.29
CA ILE A 112 -8.65 9.29 -3.19
C ILE A 112 -8.90 10.79 -3.45
N TYR A 113 -7.88 11.53 -3.89
CA TYR A 113 -8.00 12.95 -4.23
C TYR A 113 -9.03 13.20 -5.34
N GLU A 114 -8.98 12.44 -6.45
CA GLU A 114 -9.93 12.57 -7.55
C GLU A 114 -11.34 12.19 -7.09
N TYR A 115 -11.47 11.12 -6.30
CA TYR A 115 -12.76 10.69 -5.78
C TYR A 115 -13.40 11.76 -4.88
N ALA A 116 -12.63 12.37 -3.98
CA ALA A 116 -13.11 13.47 -3.13
C ALA A 116 -13.52 14.72 -3.92
N ARG A 117 -12.89 14.97 -5.07
CA ARG A 117 -13.29 16.07 -5.96
C ARG A 117 -14.61 15.82 -6.68
N GLU A 118 -14.89 14.57 -7.03
CA GLU A 118 -16.13 14.16 -7.70
C GLU A 118 -17.31 14.05 -6.72
N HIS A 119 -17.02 13.92 -5.41
CA HIS A 119 -17.99 13.72 -4.34
C HIS A 119 -17.84 14.81 -3.26
N PRO A 120 -18.45 16.01 -3.46
CA PRO A 120 -18.28 17.13 -2.53
C PRO A 120 -18.74 16.83 -1.08
N GLU A 121 -19.63 15.87 -0.89
CA GLU A 121 -20.12 15.39 0.43
C GLU A 121 -19.01 14.65 1.22
N LEU A 122 -17.97 14.16 0.55
CA LEU A 122 -16.81 13.50 1.13
C LEU A 122 -15.58 14.43 1.20
N ARG A 123 -15.80 15.72 1.10
CA ARG A 123 -14.73 16.70 1.16
C ARG A 123 -13.93 16.58 2.45
N GLY A 124 -12.61 16.46 2.29
CA GLY A 124 -11.70 16.30 3.43
C GLY A 124 -11.46 14.84 3.80
N MET A 125 -12.03 13.87 3.04
CA MET A 125 -11.66 12.48 3.19
C MET A 125 -10.15 12.29 3.00
N GLY A 126 -9.58 11.45 3.80
CA GLY A 126 -8.17 11.11 3.72
C GLY A 126 -7.82 9.93 4.61
N THR A 127 -6.58 9.47 4.52
CA THR A 127 -6.10 8.38 5.36
C THR A 127 -4.57 8.45 5.48
N THR A 128 -4.04 7.92 6.57
CA THR A 128 -2.62 7.56 6.64
C THR A 128 -2.34 6.34 5.78
N ALA A 129 -1.09 6.03 5.55
CA ALA A 129 -0.66 4.73 5.02
C ALA A 129 0.73 4.40 5.53
N THR A 130 0.85 3.36 6.33
CA THR A 130 2.13 2.75 6.71
C THR A 130 2.21 1.37 6.08
N VAL A 131 3.00 1.28 5.01
CA VAL A 131 3.11 0.11 4.13
C VAL A 131 4.47 -0.54 4.34
N ALA A 132 4.49 -1.79 4.78
CA ALA A 132 5.68 -2.60 4.91
C ALA A 132 5.73 -3.67 3.81
N GLY A 133 6.80 -3.66 3.03
CA GLY A 133 7.08 -4.66 2.02
C GLY A 133 8.33 -5.47 2.38
N VAL A 134 8.25 -6.78 2.28
CA VAL A 134 9.38 -7.68 2.54
C VAL A 134 9.77 -8.39 1.24
N LEU A 135 11.00 -8.24 0.82
CA LEU A 135 11.55 -8.93 -0.35
C LEU A 135 12.96 -9.44 -0.03
N VAL A 136 13.21 -10.73 -0.25
CA VAL A 136 14.47 -11.40 0.13
C VAL A 136 14.70 -11.24 1.65
N ASP A 137 15.72 -10.50 2.06
CA ASP A 137 16.09 -10.20 3.46
C ASP A 137 15.92 -8.71 3.83
N GLY A 138 15.24 -7.94 2.97
CA GLY A 138 14.99 -6.51 3.18
C GLY A 138 13.55 -6.22 3.58
N LEU A 139 13.40 -5.25 4.47
CA LEU A 139 12.14 -4.61 4.86
C LEU A 139 12.15 -3.18 4.33
N TRP A 140 11.20 -2.85 3.47
CA TRP A 140 10.92 -1.48 3.01
C TRP A 140 9.68 -0.96 3.67
N LEU A 141 9.70 0.30 4.06
CA LEU A 141 8.51 1.00 4.56
C LEU A 141 8.24 2.20 3.66
N ALA A 142 7.01 2.32 3.19
CA ALA A 142 6.51 3.52 2.53
C ALA A 142 5.44 4.14 3.43
N GLN A 143 5.63 5.41 3.83
CA GLN A 143 4.81 6.04 4.85
C GLN A 143 4.25 7.39 4.39
N ILE A 144 2.98 7.60 4.75
CA ILE A 144 2.28 8.89 4.81
C ILE A 144 1.49 8.93 6.12
N GLY A 145 1.62 10.03 6.88
CA GLY A 145 0.88 10.25 8.12
C GLY A 145 1.69 9.95 9.38
N ASP A 146 1.00 9.56 10.44
CA ASP A 146 1.52 9.34 11.79
C ASP A 146 1.23 7.94 12.37
N SER A 147 0.64 7.04 11.59
CA SER A 147 0.68 5.60 11.90
C SER A 147 2.13 5.14 11.94
N ARG A 148 2.49 4.26 12.87
CA ARG A 148 3.89 3.95 13.18
C ARG A 148 4.25 2.51 12.87
N ALA A 149 5.55 2.30 12.56
CA ALA A 149 6.16 0.98 12.49
C ALA A 149 7.34 0.89 13.47
N TYR A 150 7.38 -0.19 14.23
CA TYR A 150 8.43 -0.50 15.21
C TYR A 150 9.08 -1.84 14.86
N LEU A 151 10.39 -1.94 15.09
CA LEU A 151 11.14 -3.20 15.00
C LEU A 151 11.74 -3.55 16.36
N ALA A 152 11.41 -4.73 16.85
CA ALA A 152 12.06 -5.32 18.02
C ALA A 152 13.18 -6.25 17.56
N ARG A 153 14.40 -6.01 18.03
CA ARG A 153 15.61 -6.79 17.74
C ARG A 153 16.52 -6.85 18.96
N GLY A 154 16.91 -8.05 19.37
CA GLY A 154 17.88 -8.24 20.47
C GLY A 154 17.47 -7.65 21.81
N GLY A 155 16.16 -7.54 22.10
CA GLY A 155 15.60 -6.96 23.31
C GLY A 155 15.41 -5.44 23.27
N GLU A 156 15.77 -4.79 22.17
CA GLU A 156 15.52 -3.36 21.96
C GLU A 156 14.35 -3.17 20.98
N ILE A 157 13.57 -2.10 21.18
CA ILE A 157 12.50 -1.69 20.28
C ILE A 157 12.79 -0.31 19.70
N ILE A 158 12.70 -0.17 18.37
CA ILE A 158 13.08 1.02 17.64
C ILE A 158 11.96 1.38 16.66
N GLN A 159 11.56 2.66 16.66
CA GLN A 159 10.63 3.19 15.67
C GLN A 159 11.34 3.37 14.32
N LEU A 160 10.78 2.79 13.28
CA LEU A 160 11.31 2.84 11.91
C LEU A 160 10.73 3.97 11.08
N THR A 161 9.57 4.49 11.48
CA THR A 161 8.85 5.59 10.83
C THR A 161 9.10 6.90 11.56
N LYS A 162 8.80 7.99 10.90
CA LYS A 162 8.82 9.32 11.49
C LYS A 162 7.48 9.99 11.22
N ASP A 163 6.79 10.40 12.26
CA ASP A 163 5.46 10.97 12.14
C ASP A 163 5.49 12.24 11.27
N GLN A 164 4.58 12.31 10.33
CA GLN A 164 4.37 13.49 9.51
C GLN A 164 3.32 14.40 10.17
N SER A 165 3.57 14.76 11.44
CA SER A 165 2.69 15.55 12.30
C SER A 165 3.30 16.92 12.64
N LEU A 166 2.46 17.85 13.12
CA LEU A 166 2.91 19.14 13.59
C LEU A 166 3.86 19.00 14.80
N MET A 167 3.56 18.10 15.71
CA MET A 167 4.38 17.88 16.90
C MET A 167 5.77 17.36 16.55
N GLN A 168 5.86 16.38 15.65
CA GLN A 168 7.14 15.87 15.19
C GLN A 168 7.99 16.96 14.52
N ARG A 169 7.33 17.84 13.76
CA ARG A 169 8.03 18.96 13.12
C ARG A 169 8.62 19.95 14.13
N LEU A 170 7.90 20.19 15.25
CA LEU A 170 8.41 21.04 16.34
C LEU A 170 9.56 20.38 17.12
N VAL A 171 9.48 19.06 17.33
CA VAL A 171 10.59 18.27 17.89
C VAL A 171 11.83 18.34 17.00
N ASP A 172 11.66 18.18 15.68
CA ASP A 172 12.77 18.27 14.72
C ASP A 172 13.42 19.67 14.68
N ALA A 173 12.62 20.71 14.90
CA ALA A 173 13.12 22.09 14.99
C ALA A 173 13.79 22.39 16.34
N GLY A 174 13.72 21.47 17.33
CA GLY A 174 14.22 21.66 18.68
C GLY A 174 13.36 22.62 19.52
N GLU A 175 12.11 22.86 19.11
CA GLU A 175 11.17 23.72 19.82
C GLU A 175 10.43 22.97 20.95
N LEU A 176 10.31 21.64 20.83
CA LEU A 176 9.72 20.75 21.84
C LEU A 176 10.62 19.53 22.04
N THR A 177 10.56 18.97 23.25
CA THR A 177 11.03 17.60 23.51
C THR A 177 9.98 16.58 23.03
N GLN A 178 10.37 15.32 22.91
CA GLN A 178 9.43 14.25 22.55
C GLN A 178 8.33 14.10 23.62
N GLU A 179 8.69 14.21 24.90
CA GLU A 179 7.74 14.12 26.02
C GLU A 179 6.71 15.25 25.99
N GLU A 180 7.12 16.47 25.65
CA GLU A 180 6.20 17.60 25.50
C GLU A 180 5.28 17.43 24.28
N ALA A 181 5.79 16.89 23.18
CA ALA A 181 5.02 16.58 21.99
C ALA A 181 3.94 15.52 22.27
N ASP A 182 4.30 14.43 22.96
CA ASP A 182 3.38 13.33 23.30
C ASP A 182 2.26 13.76 24.26
N GLN A 183 2.50 14.78 25.09
CA GLN A 183 1.51 15.36 26.03
C GLN A 183 0.68 16.49 25.43
N SER A 184 0.97 16.92 24.21
CA SER A 184 0.30 18.06 23.58
C SER A 184 -1.15 17.70 23.19
N GLU A 185 -2.08 18.64 23.45
CA GLU A 185 -3.46 18.55 22.92
C GLU A 185 -3.52 18.58 21.38
N ARG A 186 -2.44 19.04 20.72
CA ARG A 186 -2.31 19.13 19.26
C ARG A 186 -1.59 17.94 18.63
N ARG A 187 -1.38 16.86 19.38
CA ARG A 187 -0.62 15.70 18.91
C ARG A 187 -1.23 15.04 17.65
N ASN A 188 -2.55 15.15 17.46
CA ASN A 188 -3.27 14.56 16.32
C ASN A 188 -3.33 15.47 15.08
N ILE A 189 -2.51 16.56 15.01
CA ILE A 189 -2.46 17.40 13.80
C ILE A 189 -1.48 16.79 12.80
N ILE A 190 -2.03 16.08 11.80
CA ILE A 190 -1.29 15.47 10.70
C ILE A 190 -0.96 16.52 9.64
N LEU A 191 0.26 16.51 9.12
CA LEU A 191 0.72 17.43 8.07
C LEU A 191 0.65 16.83 6.67
N GLN A 192 0.59 15.50 6.56
CA GLN A 192 0.40 14.77 5.30
C GLN A 192 -0.52 13.59 5.51
N ALA A 193 -1.49 13.42 4.60
CA ALA A 193 -2.35 12.26 4.48
C ALA A 193 -2.63 12.01 2.99
N LEU A 194 -3.05 10.80 2.63
CA LEU A 194 -3.56 10.50 1.30
C LEU A 194 -4.95 11.13 1.14
N GLY A 195 -5.17 11.80 0.03
CA GLY A 195 -6.46 12.34 -0.39
C GLY A 195 -6.62 13.86 -0.31
N PRO A 196 -6.26 14.57 0.78
CA PRO A 196 -6.48 16.02 0.89
C PRO A 196 -5.74 16.85 -0.16
N ASP A 197 -4.53 16.44 -0.52
CA ASP A 197 -3.67 17.15 -1.48
C ASP A 197 -3.43 16.32 -2.76
N PRO A 198 -3.29 16.96 -3.93
CA PRO A 198 -3.07 16.25 -5.19
C PRO A 198 -1.72 15.54 -5.27
N ARG A 199 -0.79 15.89 -4.42
CA ARG A 199 0.56 15.30 -4.34
C ARG A 199 0.99 15.12 -2.90
N VAL A 200 1.60 13.98 -2.62
CA VAL A 200 2.19 13.63 -1.33
C VAL A 200 3.68 13.34 -1.49
N LYS A 201 4.41 13.46 -0.40
CA LYS A 201 5.81 13.05 -0.33
C LYS A 201 5.89 11.78 0.48
N VAL A 202 6.00 10.65 -0.19
CA VAL A 202 6.16 9.35 0.45
C VAL A 202 7.53 9.27 1.10
N ASP A 203 7.57 9.01 2.41
CA ASP A 203 8.81 8.67 3.11
C ASP A 203 9.07 7.18 2.92
N LEU A 204 10.16 6.88 2.21
CA LEU A 204 10.59 5.52 1.96
C LEU A 204 11.82 5.21 2.82
N THR A 205 11.74 4.14 3.63
CA THR A 205 12.85 3.68 4.48
C THR A 205 13.17 2.21 4.22
N HIS A 206 14.36 1.77 4.61
CA HIS A 206 14.81 0.39 4.44
C HIS A 206 15.55 -0.12 5.65
N GLN A 207 15.32 -1.39 6.00
CA GLN A 207 16.02 -2.11 7.05
C GLN A 207 16.41 -3.52 6.56
N PRO A 208 17.65 -3.96 6.70
CA PRO A 208 17.97 -5.36 6.54
C PRO A 208 17.38 -6.15 7.72
N LEU A 209 16.64 -7.21 7.42
CA LEU A 209 16.05 -8.10 8.42
C LEU A 209 17.09 -9.05 9.02
N ARG A 210 16.84 -9.48 10.25
CA ARG A 210 17.61 -10.52 10.95
C ARG A 210 16.67 -11.54 11.58
N GLN A 211 17.22 -12.71 11.86
CA GLN A 211 16.48 -13.78 12.50
C GLN A 211 15.94 -13.35 13.87
N GLY A 212 14.66 -13.57 14.12
CA GLY A 212 13.97 -13.20 15.35
C GLY A 212 13.46 -11.77 15.42
N ASP A 213 13.66 -10.96 14.37
CA ASP A 213 13.05 -9.62 14.29
C ASP A 213 11.54 -9.72 14.40
N THR A 214 10.94 -8.79 15.15
CA THR A 214 9.48 -8.63 15.22
C THR A 214 9.11 -7.20 14.84
N LEU A 215 8.36 -7.07 13.74
CA LEU A 215 7.77 -5.81 13.26
C LEU A 215 6.39 -5.64 13.89
N VAL A 216 6.08 -4.43 14.35
CA VAL A 216 4.72 -4.01 14.73
C VAL A 216 4.39 -2.74 13.95
N ILE A 217 3.27 -2.77 13.20
CA ILE A 217 2.70 -1.60 12.53
C ILE A 217 1.39 -1.28 13.24
N CYS A 218 1.12 -0.02 13.51
CA CYS A 218 -0.11 0.37 14.23
C CYS A 218 -0.60 1.76 13.83
N SER A 219 -1.91 1.99 14.01
CA SER A 219 -2.51 3.32 14.00
C SER A 219 -2.18 4.12 15.26
N ASP A 220 -2.53 5.40 15.27
CA ASP A 220 -2.28 6.31 16.39
C ASP A 220 -3.11 5.96 17.63
N GLY A 221 -4.25 5.27 17.46
CA GLY A 221 -5.05 4.75 18.57
C GLY A 221 -4.27 3.78 19.46
N LEU A 222 -3.28 3.03 18.92
CA LEU A 222 -2.35 2.29 19.75
C LEU A 222 -1.23 3.20 20.28
N SER A 223 -0.47 3.82 19.38
CA SER A 223 0.77 4.54 19.74
C SER A 223 0.52 5.81 20.57
N GLY A 224 -0.69 6.34 20.55
CA GLY A 224 -1.14 7.42 21.44
C GLY A 224 -1.48 6.98 22.88
N GLN A 225 -1.64 5.68 23.11
CA GLN A 225 -2.00 5.12 24.42
C GLN A 225 -0.90 4.22 25.02
N VAL A 226 -0.11 3.57 24.17
CA VAL A 226 0.92 2.60 24.58
C VAL A 226 2.29 3.10 24.16
N ARG A 227 3.19 3.26 25.14
CA ARG A 227 4.54 3.74 24.89
C ARG A 227 5.38 2.67 24.19
N ARG A 228 6.36 3.11 23.44
CA ARG A 228 7.27 2.24 22.67
C ARG A 228 7.89 1.14 23.55
N GLU A 229 8.35 1.50 24.75
CA GLU A 229 8.98 0.57 25.68
C GLU A 229 8.01 -0.54 26.10
N GLU A 230 6.75 -0.21 26.35
CA GLU A 230 5.69 -1.15 26.72
C GLU A 230 5.33 -2.09 25.56
N ILE A 231 5.35 -1.57 24.31
CA ILE A 231 5.21 -2.44 23.11
C ILE A 231 6.34 -3.47 23.11
N GLY A 232 7.58 -3.06 23.40
CA GLY A 232 8.73 -3.96 23.50
C GLY A 232 8.59 -5.03 24.58
N GLU A 233 8.10 -4.66 25.76
CA GLU A 233 7.82 -5.58 26.87
C GLU A 233 6.74 -6.61 26.49
N LEU A 234 5.68 -6.17 25.81
CA LEU A 234 4.61 -7.06 25.34
C LEU A 234 5.10 -8.01 24.24
N ILE A 235 5.95 -7.56 23.31
CA ILE A 235 6.59 -8.42 22.32
C ILE A 235 7.42 -9.52 22.99
N ALA A 236 8.17 -9.18 24.05
CA ALA A 236 9.01 -10.14 24.76
C ALA A 236 8.19 -11.15 25.58
N SER A 237 7.04 -10.73 26.14
CA SER A 237 6.20 -11.57 27.01
C SER A 237 5.12 -12.36 26.26
N HIS A 238 4.79 -12.02 25.01
CA HIS A 238 3.77 -12.69 24.20
C HIS A 238 4.37 -13.26 22.91
N PRO A 239 4.87 -14.49 22.94
CA PRO A 239 5.50 -15.11 21.76
C PRO A 239 4.50 -15.41 20.62
N ALA A 240 3.21 -15.63 20.92
CA ALA A 240 2.19 -15.81 19.91
C ALA A 240 1.65 -14.45 19.44
N LEU A 241 1.68 -14.21 18.12
CA LEU A 241 1.27 -12.92 17.55
C LEU A 241 -0.21 -12.55 17.80
N PRO A 242 -1.17 -13.50 17.81
CA PRO A 242 -2.56 -13.19 18.18
C PRO A 242 -2.69 -12.67 19.61
N ASP A 243 -1.95 -13.28 20.56
CA ASP A 243 -1.97 -12.87 21.94
C ASP A 243 -1.30 -11.50 22.12
N LEU A 244 -0.19 -11.26 21.41
CA LEU A 244 0.48 -9.97 21.37
C LEU A 244 -0.46 -8.86 20.89
N CYS A 245 -1.09 -9.04 19.73
CA CYS A 245 -2.00 -8.02 19.17
C CYS A 245 -3.19 -7.78 20.10
N THR A 246 -3.73 -8.83 20.72
CA THR A 246 -4.81 -8.70 21.69
C THR A 246 -4.35 -7.93 22.92
N ALA A 247 -3.20 -8.27 23.51
CA ALA A 247 -2.67 -7.58 24.69
C ALA A 247 -2.37 -6.09 24.43
N LEU A 248 -1.87 -5.75 23.25
CA LEU A 248 -1.64 -4.37 22.81
C LEU A 248 -2.95 -3.58 22.76
N ILE A 249 -3.98 -4.14 22.09
CA ILE A 249 -5.30 -3.52 21.96
C ILE A 249 -5.98 -3.39 23.34
N ASP A 250 -5.94 -4.44 24.14
CA ASP A 250 -6.55 -4.44 25.49
C ASP A 250 -5.89 -3.39 26.40
N LEU A 251 -4.56 -3.21 26.29
CA LEU A 251 -3.84 -2.17 27.03
C LEU A 251 -4.27 -0.76 26.59
N ALA A 252 -4.40 -0.51 25.30
CA ALA A 252 -4.86 0.77 24.76
C ALA A 252 -6.32 1.05 25.16
N ASN A 253 -7.19 0.06 25.08
CA ASN A 253 -8.59 0.13 25.52
C ASN A 253 -8.68 0.36 27.03
N GLY A 254 -7.85 -0.30 27.83
CA GLY A 254 -7.77 -0.11 29.29
C GLY A 254 -7.33 1.30 29.71
N ARG A 255 -6.74 2.06 28.78
CA ARG A 255 -6.36 3.48 28.94
C ARG A 255 -7.36 4.46 28.36
N GLY A 256 -8.53 3.98 28.01
CA GLY A 256 -9.65 4.77 27.56
C GLY A 256 -10.04 4.56 26.09
N GLY A 257 -9.16 3.97 25.25
CA GLY A 257 -9.45 3.65 23.84
C GLY A 257 -10.14 4.80 23.08
N PRO A 258 -9.54 6.01 23.00
CA PRO A 258 -10.23 7.18 22.47
C PRO A 258 -10.42 7.12 20.95
N ASP A 259 -9.72 6.22 20.28
CA ASP A 259 -9.75 6.04 18.83
C ASP A 259 -9.82 4.57 18.41
N ASN A 260 -9.97 4.31 17.11
CA ASN A 260 -9.82 3.01 16.51
C ASN A 260 -8.39 2.51 16.71
N ILE A 261 -8.21 1.23 17.01
CA ILE A 261 -6.91 0.65 17.35
C ILE A 261 -6.61 -0.49 16.40
N THR A 262 -5.62 -0.31 15.53
CA THR A 262 -5.21 -1.32 14.57
C THR A 262 -3.75 -1.68 14.76
N VAL A 263 -3.47 -2.99 14.75
CA VAL A 263 -2.13 -3.56 14.92
C VAL A 263 -1.91 -4.68 13.91
N VAL A 264 -0.77 -4.64 13.22
CA VAL A 264 -0.22 -5.76 12.44
C VAL A 264 1.14 -6.11 13.02
N ALA A 265 1.30 -7.35 13.49
CA ALA A 265 2.55 -7.88 14.01
C ALA A 265 3.10 -8.97 13.07
N ALA A 266 4.40 -8.89 12.73
CA ALA A 266 5.07 -9.88 11.89
C ALA A 266 6.41 -10.28 12.50
N ARG A 267 6.70 -11.60 12.54
CA ARG A 267 7.99 -12.15 13.00
C ARG A 267 8.72 -12.80 11.84
N PHE A 268 10.03 -12.54 11.79
CA PHE A 268 10.88 -13.00 10.71
C PHE A 268 11.88 -14.05 11.19
N GLU A 269 11.90 -15.19 10.52
CA GLU A 269 12.74 -16.33 10.85
C GLU A 269 13.30 -16.99 9.57
N GLY A 270 14.14 -17.98 9.74
CA GLY A 270 14.65 -18.82 8.67
C GLY A 270 16.14 -18.62 8.38
N ASP A 271 16.75 -19.65 7.77
CA ASP A 271 18.19 -19.70 7.50
C ASP A 271 18.65 -18.69 6.43
N GLY A 272 17.70 -17.99 5.78
CA GLY A 272 17.98 -16.89 4.85
C GLY A 272 18.36 -15.59 5.54
N LEU A 273 18.08 -15.47 6.85
CA LEU A 273 18.37 -14.26 7.62
C LEU A 273 19.67 -14.41 8.43
N PRO A 274 20.50 -13.35 8.49
CA PRO A 274 21.62 -13.31 9.42
C PRO A 274 21.13 -13.42 10.87
N GLY A 275 21.95 -14.04 11.74
CA GLY A 275 21.67 -14.12 13.16
C GLY A 275 21.53 -12.73 13.80
N SER A 276 20.68 -12.63 14.81
CA SER A 276 20.49 -11.40 15.58
C SER A 276 21.78 -11.07 16.38
N GLN A 277 22.37 -9.93 16.12
CA GLN A 277 23.53 -9.40 16.86
C GLN A 277 23.23 -7.94 17.24
N GLY A 278 22.40 -7.75 18.29
CA GLY A 278 22.04 -6.42 18.76
C GLY A 278 21.24 -5.57 17.75
N ALA A 279 20.76 -4.42 18.19
CA ALA A 279 19.96 -3.51 17.37
C ALA A 279 20.80 -2.50 16.57
N GLY A 280 22.12 -2.62 16.58
CA GLY A 280 23.00 -1.66 15.87
C GLY A 280 22.64 -1.47 14.41
N GLY A 281 22.43 -0.21 14.00
CA GLY A 281 22.06 0.17 12.63
C GLY A 281 20.56 0.10 12.30
N VAL A 282 19.70 -0.23 13.26
CA VAL A 282 18.24 -0.12 13.10
C VAL A 282 17.79 1.32 13.36
N GLY A 283 16.82 1.83 12.59
CA GLY A 283 16.25 3.16 12.79
C GLY A 283 15.59 3.73 11.54
N TYR A 284 15.16 4.98 11.65
CA TYR A 284 14.63 5.72 10.50
C TYR A 284 15.77 6.01 9.51
N GLN A 285 15.84 5.23 8.43
CA GLN A 285 16.87 5.35 7.39
C GLN A 285 16.20 5.56 6.03
N VAL A 286 16.23 6.81 5.57
CA VAL A 286 15.64 7.17 4.27
C VAL A 286 16.31 6.39 3.14
N TYR A 287 15.49 5.69 2.37
CA TYR A 287 15.91 4.99 1.17
C TYR A 287 15.65 5.87 -0.06
N ARG A 288 16.69 6.10 -0.84
CA ARG A 288 16.58 6.83 -2.10
C ARG A 288 16.51 5.85 -3.24
N VAL A 289 15.35 5.75 -3.86
CA VAL A 289 15.17 4.92 -5.05
C VAL A 289 16.09 5.45 -6.17
N PRO A 290 16.95 4.62 -6.74
CA PRO A 290 17.76 5.02 -7.89
C PRO A 290 16.87 5.32 -9.12
N ASP A 291 17.26 6.29 -9.94
CA ASP A 291 16.53 6.65 -11.18
C ASP A 291 16.43 5.45 -12.14
N THR A 292 17.38 4.51 -12.09
CA THR A 292 17.37 3.27 -12.87
C THR A 292 16.27 2.30 -12.44
N ALA A 293 15.70 2.45 -11.25
CA ALA A 293 14.62 1.60 -10.77
C ALA A 293 13.28 1.89 -11.46
N ALA A 294 13.09 3.07 -12.04
CA ALA A 294 11.91 3.37 -12.83
C ALA A 294 11.87 2.49 -14.12
N PRO A 295 10.67 2.05 -14.58
CA PRO A 295 10.57 1.38 -15.86
C PRO A 295 11.16 2.29 -16.95
N THR A 296 12.05 1.73 -17.79
CA THR A 296 12.43 2.44 -19.00
C THR A 296 11.17 2.57 -19.84
N ALA A 297 10.71 3.81 -20.08
CA ALA A 297 9.63 4.02 -21.02
C ALA A 297 10.03 3.31 -22.33
N GLU A 298 9.22 2.38 -22.80
CA GLU A 298 9.42 1.81 -24.12
C GLU A 298 9.51 2.99 -25.08
N ARG A 299 10.71 3.27 -25.59
CA ARG A 299 10.86 4.22 -26.68
C ARG A 299 9.94 3.72 -27.78
N PRO A 300 9.03 4.57 -28.30
CA PRO A 300 8.30 4.21 -29.50
C PRO A 300 9.33 3.71 -30.52
N VAL A 301 9.17 2.47 -30.95
CA VAL A 301 10.03 1.93 -32.01
C VAL A 301 9.92 2.94 -33.14
N PRO A 302 11.02 3.57 -33.59
CA PRO A 302 10.94 4.47 -34.71
C PRO A 302 10.29 3.70 -35.86
N PRO A 303 9.33 4.29 -36.61
CA PRO A 303 8.72 3.62 -37.74
C PRO A 303 9.85 3.13 -38.63
N ASP A 304 9.73 1.89 -39.10
CA ASP A 304 10.67 1.33 -40.07
C ASP A 304 10.91 2.35 -41.19
N PRO A 305 12.16 2.57 -41.61
CA PRO A 305 12.41 3.45 -42.75
C PRO A 305 11.55 2.98 -43.94
N PRO A 306 10.95 3.89 -44.70
CA PRO A 306 10.12 3.52 -45.83
C PRO A 306 10.95 2.58 -46.72
N ALA A 307 10.36 1.43 -47.09
CA ALA A 307 10.98 0.49 -47.95
C ALA A 307 11.44 1.23 -49.23
N ASP A 308 12.69 1.02 -49.63
CA ASP A 308 13.20 1.60 -50.87
C ASP A 308 12.22 1.33 -52.02
N PRO A 309 11.95 2.32 -52.87
CA PRO A 309 11.08 2.11 -54.01
C PRO A 309 11.69 1.01 -54.93
N PRO A 310 10.89 0.08 -55.42
CA PRO A 310 11.40 -0.98 -56.28
C PRO A 310 12.12 -0.38 -57.48
N SER A 311 13.33 -0.89 -57.77
CA SER A 311 14.15 -0.49 -58.88
C SER A 311 13.35 -0.53 -60.19
N ALA A 312 13.30 0.60 -60.86
CA ALA A 312 12.68 0.74 -62.18
C ALA A 312 13.55 0.07 -63.24
N ASP A 313 13.40 -1.25 -63.41
CA ASP A 313 13.88 -1.97 -64.58
C ASP A 313 13.01 -3.24 -64.79
N ALA A 314 11.82 -3.04 -65.31
CA ALA A 314 11.11 -4.05 -66.09
C ALA A 314 9.98 -3.31 -66.85
N ALA A 315 10.27 -2.99 -68.08
CA ALA A 315 9.26 -2.54 -69.03
C ALA A 315 8.16 -3.62 -69.20
N SER A 316 6.95 -3.29 -68.79
CA SER A 316 5.76 -4.10 -69.17
C SER A 316 4.66 -3.22 -69.70
N GLU A 317 4.06 -3.70 -70.77
CA GLU A 317 3.04 -3.15 -71.61
C GLU A 317 1.87 -2.44 -70.94
N PRO A 318 1.23 -1.46 -71.60
CA PRO A 318 0.09 -0.74 -70.99
C PRO A 318 -1.16 -1.63 -70.95
N PRO A 319 -1.94 -1.60 -69.84
CA PRO A 319 -3.17 -2.35 -69.75
C PRO A 319 -4.30 -1.73 -70.56
N ALA A 320 -5.20 -2.61 -71.07
CA ALA A 320 -6.38 -2.28 -71.84
C ALA A 320 -7.42 -1.46 -71.02
N PRO A 321 -8.26 -0.64 -71.67
CA PRO A 321 -9.21 0.24 -71.00
C PRO A 321 -10.39 -0.54 -70.40
N PRO A 322 -10.92 -0.02 -69.22
CA PRO A 322 -12.02 -0.68 -68.54
C PRO A 322 -13.39 -0.50 -69.23
N PRO A 323 -14.33 -1.44 -69.00
CA PRO A 323 -15.69 -1.32 -69.50
C PRO A 323 -16.53 -0.30 -68.76
N PRO A 324 -17.63 0.23 -69.31
CA PRO A 324 -18.41 1.30 -68.71
C PRO A 324 -19.31 0.81 -67.57
N PRO A 325 -19.71 1.72 -66.66
CA PRO A 325 -20.45 1.37 -65.45
C PRO A 325 -21.93 1.13 -65.75
N SER A 326 -22.47 0.04 -65.22
CA SER A 326 -23.91 -0.19 -65.15
C SER A 326 -24.45 0.44 -63.84
N GLY A 327 -25.44 1.28 -64.00
CA GLY A 327 -26.08 2.00 -62.94
C GLY A 327 -27.07 1.16 -62.12
N GLY A 328 -27.43 1.66 -60.98
CA GLY A 328 -28.69 1.29 -60.35
C GLY A 328 -28.62 1.23 -58.80
N SER A 329 -29.19 2.20 -58.24
CA SER A 329 -30.20 2.38 -57.22
C SER A 329 -29.77 2.31 -55.73
N SER A 330 -29.93 3.45 -55.14
CA SER A 330 -30.53 3.88 -53.83
C SER A 330 -30.89 2.81 -52.80
N GLY A 331 -30.47 3.09 -51.54
CA GLY A 331 -31.05 2.46 -50.34
C GLY A 331 -30.43 2.90 -49.03
N HIS A 332 -31.03 3.88 -48.47
CA HIS A 332 -31.24 4.22 -47.01
C HIS A 332 -30.29 3.81 -45.91
N ALA A 333 -30.07 4.81 -45.08
CA ALA A 333 -29.50 4.92 -43.75
C ALA A 333 -29.96 3.86 -42.73
N GLY A 334 -29.02 3.49 -41.82
CA GLY A 334 -29.28 2.76 -40.60
C GLY A 334 -28.17 2.97 -39.61
N SER A 335 -28.41 3.89 -38.65
CA SER A 335 -27.56 4.17 -37.51
C SER A 335 -27.51 2.97 -36.57
N GLY A 336 -26.35 2.39 -36.35
CA GLY A 336 -26.11 1.34 -35.34
C GLY A 336 -25.35 1.88 -34.15
N ILE A 337 -26.04 2.09 -33.05
CA ILE A 337 -25.50 2.42 -31.74
C ILE A 337 -24.77 1.19 -31.19
N ARG A 338 -23.53 1.37 -30.76
CA ARG A 338 -22.70 0.32 -30.18
C ARG A 338 -23.20 -0.03 -28.77
N PRO A 339 -23.35 -1.32 -28.38
CA PRO A 339 -23.74 -1.76 -27.06
C PRO A 339 -22.50 -1.99 -26.19
N LEU A 340 -21.94 -0.97 -25.56
CA LEU A 340 -20.84 -1.12 -24.59
C LEU A 340 -21.14 -0.51 -23.21
N LEU A 341 -22.33 0.02 -22.96
CA LEU A 341 -22.70 0.66 -21.70
C LEU A 341 -23.72 -0.11 -20.85
N VAL A 342 -24.14 -1.31 -21.27
CA VAL A 342 -25.17 -2.08 -20.55
C VAL A 342 -24.58 -3.11 -19.58
N ALA A 343 -23.29 -3.46 -19.70
CA ALA A 343 -22.68 -4.49 -18.86
C ALA A 343 -22.27 -4.01 -17.45
N LEU A 344 -22.05 -2.70 -17.25
CA LEU A 344 -21.66 -2.13 -15.94
C LEU A 344 -22.84 -1.88 -14.99
N GLY A 345 -24.05 -1.68 -15.52
CA GLY A 345 -25.23 -1.42 -14.72
C GLY A 345 -25.86 -2.66 -14.04
N LEU A 346 -25.64 -3.84 -14.60
CA LEU A 346 -26.23 -5.09 -14.10
C LEU A 346 -25.44 -5.73 -12.93
N GLY A 347 -24.13 -5.44 -12.84
CA GLY A 347 -23.28 -5.91 -11.74
C GLY A 347 -23.61 -5.26 -10.40
N LEU A 348 -23.84 -3.94 -10.41
CA LEU A 348 -24.18 -3.18 -9.19
C LEU A 348 -25.57 -3.53 -8.64
N LEU A 349 -26.54 -3.83 -9.51
CA LEU A 349 -27.89 -4.21 -9.10
C LEU A 349 -27.93 -5.61 -8.46
N ALA A 350 -27.08 -6.52 -8.90
CA ALA A 350 -26.98 -7.88 -8.34
C ALA A 350 -26.36 -7.86 -6.92
N ILE A 351 -25.39 -7.00 -6.66
CA ILE A 351 -24.75 -6.84 -5.35
C ILE A 351 -25.70 -6.19 -4.34
N LEU A 352 -26.48 -5.19 -4.76
CA LEU A 352 -27.50 -4.56 -3.92
C LEU A 352 -28.67 -5.50 -3.57
N LEU A 353 -29.05 -6.39 -4.48
CA LEU A 353 -30.11 -7.38 -4.23
C LEU A 353 -29.63 -8.53 -3.33
N LEU A 354 -28.36 -8.91 -3.39
CA LEU A 354 -27.79 -9.90 -2.47
C LEU A 354 -27.68 -9.34 -1.03
N TYR A 355 -27.32 -8.07 -0.90
CA TYR A 355 -27.24 -7.40 0.41
C TYR A 355 -28.60 -7.22 1.07
N ALA A 356 -29.65 -6.99 0.30
CA ALA A 356 -31.02 -6.85 0.82
C ALA A 356 -31.67 -8.19 1.19
N ALA A 357 -31.19 -9.33 0.70
CA ALA A 357 -31.72 -10.66 1.00
C ALA A 357 -31.07 -11.35 2.20
N THR A 358 -30.04 -10.75 2.80
CA THR A 358 -29.29 -11.29 3.96
C THR A 358 -29.52 -10.52 5.26
N ARG A 359 -30.55 -9.64 5.30
CA ARG A 359 -31.01 -9.00 6.54
C ARG A 359 -32.37 -9.55 7.00
#